data_62ab3c10cf137337ce4e1455cba4d946
#
_entry.id   62ab3c10cf137337ce4e1455cba4d946
#
_cell.length_a   1.000
_cell.length_b   1.000
_cell.length_c   1.000
_cell.angle_alpha   90.00
_cell.angle_beta   90.00
_cell.angle_gamma   90.00
#
_symmetry.space_group_name_H-M   'P 1'
#
loop_
_entity.id
_entity.type
_entity.pdbx_description
1 polymer ?
#
loop_
_entity_poly.entity_id
_entity_poly.type
_entity_poly.pdbx_seq_one_letter_code
_entity_poly.pdbx_strand_id
1 'polypeptide(L)'
;MNGVMRAIWNDLMGRSPVFTTADVVQITDMARSNVSRDLANLANEGMIVRIRRGLWAIASHPDFSPYAVVPRLFKDEDEGYVSLLSALNLHGMIEQIPGAVHVVTTTQRASLVTPVGGYEFHQIRPELFGGQMPYRGSGTFDIASPEKAVFDTLYLSARKGRRFTYLPEIELPGDFSPTAVEEWISKVRLEPLRLGLHARWSRYDKGHSR
;
A
#
# COMPACT_ATOMS: atom_id res chain seq x y z
N MET A 1 24.59 23.33 -3.88
CA MET A 1 23.19 23.51 -4.32
C MET A 1 23.01 24.93 -4.84
N ASN A 2 22.63 25.13 -6.11
CA ASN A 2 22.38 26.46 -6.68
C ASN A 2 21.02 27.02 -6.19
N GLY A 3 20.73 28.32 -6.42
CA GLY A 3 19.51 28.97 -5.91
C GLY A 3 18.20 28.32 -6.38
N VAL A 4 18.16 27.83 -7.63
CA VAL A 4 16.99 27.15 -8.22
C VAL A 4 16.74 25.80 -7.52
N MET A 5 17.81 25.03 -7.27
CA MET A 5 17.72 23.75 -6.55
C MET A 5 17.22 23.94 -5.11
N ARG A 6 17.61 25.03 -4.46
CA ARG A 6 17.16 25.36 -3.11
C ARG A 6 15.68 25.73 -3.08
N ALA A 7 15.21 26.44 -4.10
CA ALA A 7 13.79 26.77 -4.21
C ALA A 7 12.93 25.51 -4.45
N ILE A 8 13.36 24.63 -5.38
CA ILE A 8 12.71 23.34 -5.63
C ILE A 8 12.66 22.50 -4.34
N TRP A 9 13.77 22.41 -3.61
CA TRP A 9 13.85 21.67 -2.36
C TRP A 9 12.87 22.19 -1.32
N ASN A 10 12.83 23.50 -1.08
CA ASN A 10 11.92 24.10 -0.10
C ASN A 10 10.45 23.88 -0.46
N ASP A 11 10.11 23.97 -1.75
CA ASP A 11 8.74 23.71 -2.22
C ASP A 11 8.35 22.23 -2.05
N LEU A 12 9.24 21.30 -2.38
CA LEU A 12 9.03 19.86 -2.20
C LEU A 12 8.87 19.50 -0.72
N MET A 13 9.69 20.07 0.17
CA MET A 13 9.61 19.87 1.62
C MET A 13 8.29 20.39 2.23
N GLY A 14 7.64 21.36 1.59
CA GLY A 14 6.33 21.89 2.02
C GLY A 14 5.11 21.13 1.49
N ARG A 15 5.32 20.13 0.62
CA ARG A 15 4.22 19.42 -0.08
C ARG A 15 4.17 17.94 0.29
N SER A 16 4.46 17.08 -0.65
CA SER A 16 4.44 15.63 -0.48
C SER A 16 5.84 15.05 -0.56
N PRO A 17 6.22 14.16 0.36
CA PRO A 17 7.52 13.48 0.30
C PRO A 17 7.69 12.58 -0.92
N VAL A 18 6.63 12.25 -1.65
CA VAL A 18 6.65 11.42 -2.86
C VAL A 18 6.11 12.25 -4.03
N PHE A 19 6.90 12.38 -5.10
CA PHE A 19 6.58 13.25 -6.23
C PHE A 19 7.13 12.71 -7.55
N THR A 20 6.56 13.17 -8.65
CA THR A 20 7.02 12.83 -10.01
C THR A 20 7.86 13.96 -10.62
N THR A 21 8.64 13.62 -11.65
CA THR A 21 9.31 14.63 -12.47
C THR A 21 8.30 15.62 -13.10
N ALA A 22 7.07 15.16 -13.40
CA ALA A 22 6.03 16.01 -13.95
C ALA A 22 5.52 17.03 -12.93
N ASP A 23 5.38 16.62 -11.66
CA ASP A 23 4.99 17.55 -10.58
C ASP A 23 6.00 18.71 -10.46
N VAL A 24 7.30 18.40 -10.53
CA VAL A 24 8.34 19.44 -10.47
C VAL A 24 8.35 20.34 -11.71
N VAL A 25 8.10 19.79 -12.89
CA VAL A 25 7.94 20.60 -14.13
C VAL A 25 6.80 21.59 -13.98
N GLN A 26 5.65 21.16 -13.45
CA GLN A 26 4.49 22.04 -13.22
C GLN A 26 4.76 23.16 -12.20
N ILE A 27 5.57 22.88 -11.18
CA ILE A 27 5.92 23.86 -10.13
C ILE A 27 6.95 24.88 -10.63
N THR A 28 7.90 24.45 -11.45
CA THR A 28 9.08 25.27 -11.80
C THR A 28 8.99 25.94 -13.17
N ASP A 29 8.03 25.53 -14.01
CA ASP A 29 7.91 25.91 -15.42
C ASP A 29 9.20 25.69 -16.26
N MET A 30 10.06 24.78 -15.79
CA MET A 30 11.33 24.44 -16.42
C MET A 30 11.15 23.35 -17.46
N ALA A 31 12.04 23.34 -18.46
CA ALA A 31 12.09 22.23 -19.41
C ALA A 31 12.34 20.89 -18.69
N ARG A 32 11.59 19.84 -19.07
CA ARG A 32 11.64 18.50 -18.44
C ARG A 32 13.06 17.91 -18.39
N SER A 33 13.89 18.19 -19.40
CA SER A 33 15.30 17.75 -19.45
C SER A 33 16.13 18.36 -18.33
N ASN A 34 15.92 19.64 -18.02
CA ASN A 34 16.61 20.34 -16.96
C ASN A 34 16.16 19.81 -15.60
N VAL A 35 14.84 19.68 -15.37
CA VAL A 35 14.29 19.10 -14.15
C VAL A 35 14.84 17.67 -13.93
N SER A 36 14.86 16.83 -14.96
CA SER A 36 15.37 15.46 -14.85
C SER A 36 16.85 15.42 -14.46
N ARG A 37 17.66 16.32 -15.00
CA ARG A 37 19.09 16.45 -14.66
C ARG A 37 19.26 16.92 -13.20
N ASP A 38 18.48 17.92 -12.79
CA ASP A 38 18.56 18.50 -11.45
C ASP A 38 18.11 17.48 -10.39
N LEU A 39 17.04 16.73 -10.64
CA LEU A 39 16.62 15.62 -9.76
C LEU A 39 17.66 14.51 -9.68
N ALA A 40 18.35 14.19 -10.78
CA ALA A 40 19.44 13.22 -10.76
C ALA A 40 20.62 13.72 -9.89
N ASN A 41 20.94 15.01 -9.95
CA ASN A 41 21.97 15.62 -9.10
C ASN A 41 21.56 15.55 -7.61
N LEU A 42 20.32 15.91 -7.25
CA LEU A 42 19.81 15.76 -5.88
C LEU A 42 19.88 14.32 -5.37
N ALA A 43 19.60 13.35 -6.24
CA ALA A 43 19.71 11.95 -5.89
C ALA A 43 21.16 11.52 -5.67
N ASN A 44 22.12 12.01 -6.48
CA ASN A 44 23.56 11.76 -6.31
C ASN A 44 24.10 12.40 -5.03
N GLU A 45 23.54 13.53 -4.59
CA GLU A 45 23.83 14.19 -3.33
C GLU A 45 23.15 13.50 -2.12
N GLY A 46 22.34 12.46 -2.34
CA GLY A 46 21.63 11.72 -1.30
C GLY A 46 20.41 12.48 -0.68
N MET A 47 20.01 13.59 -1.27
CA MET A 47 18.89 14.38 -0.77
C MET A 47 17.53 13.76 -1.10
N ILE A 48 17.41 13.10 -2.25
CA ILE A 48 16.23 12.35 -2.66
C ILE A 48 16.62 10.93 -3.10
N VAL A 49 15.65 10.03 -3.13
CA VAL A 49 15.84 8.69 -3.67
C VAL A 49 14.95 8.47 -4.89
N ARG A 50 15.48 7.74 -5.87
CA ARG A 50 14.72 7.37 -7.05
C ARG A 50 13.99 6.06 -6.81
N ILE A 51 12.66 6.10 -6.78
CA ILE A 51 11.80 4.91 -6.64
C ILE A 51 11.77 4.12 -7.95
N ARG A 52 11.47 4.81 -9.04
CA ARG A 52 11.51 4.33 -10.43
C ARG A 52 11.71 5.49 -11.40
N ARG A 53 11.75 5.23 -12.70
CA ARG A 53 11.87 6.29 -13.70
C ARG A 53 10.75 7.33 -13.55
N GLY A 54 11.13 8.57 -13.24
CA GLY A 54 10.23 9.71 -13.08
C GLY A 54 9.45 9.77 -11.77
N LEU A 55 9.73 8.87 -10.81
CA LEU A 55 9.14 8.87 -9.47
C LEU A 55 10.25 8.92 -8.41
N TRP A 56 10.13 9.84 -7.48
CA TRP A 56 11.14 10.20 -6.49
C TRP A 56 10.54 10.34 -5.11
N ALA A 57 11.36 10.22 -4.08
CA ALA A 57 10.97 10.47 -2.69
C ALA A 57 12.07 11.21 -1.91
N ILE A 58 11.64 12.02 -0.95
CA ILE A 58 12.47 12.58 0.11
C ILE A 58 12.36 11.63 1.30
N ALA A 59 13.24 10.65 1.39
CA ALA A 59 13.17 9.62 2.43
C ALA A 59 13.44 10.18 3.84
N SER A 60 14.10 11.34 3.94
CA SER A 60 14.34 12.06 5.20
C SER A 60 13.21 13.00 5.62
N HIS A 61 12.12 13.09 4.83
CA HIS A 61 10.98 13.93 5.18
C HIS A 61 10.25 13.37 6.40
N PRO A 62 9.84 14.21 7.39
CA PRO A 62 9.14 13.74 8.60
C PRO A 62 7.88 12.92 8.33
N ASP A 63 7.12 13.30 7.28
CA ASP A 63 5.89 12.61 6.89
C ASP A 63 6.12 11.50 5.86
N PHE A 64 7.38 11.12 5.60
CA PHE A 64 7.65 10.04 4.67
C PHE A 64 7.28 8.69 5.27
N SER A 65 6.53 7.93 4.48
CA SER A 65 6.25 6.52 4.74
C SER A 65 6.38 5.74 3.43
N PRO A 66 6.96 4.53 3.42
CA PRO A 66 6.95 3.67 2.23
C PRO A 66 5.54 3.44 1.65
N TYR A 67 4.52 3.47 2.50
CA TYR A 67 3.12 3.33 2.09
C TYR A 67 2.63 4.51 1.24
N ALA A 68 3.13 5.73 1.45
CA ALA A 68 2.78 6.91 0.66
C ALA A 68 3.23 6.84 -0.80
N VAL A 69 4.09 5.89 -1.14
CA VAL A 69 4.49 5.60 -2.54
C VAL A 69 3.37 4.89 -3.30
N VAL A 70 2.52 4.11 -2.62
CA VAL A 70 1.51 3.23 -3.24
C VAL A 70 0.62 3.96 -4.24
N PRO A 71 -0.01 5.11 -3.94
CA PRO A 71 -0.85 5.83 -4.91
C PRO A 71 -0.11 6.24 -6.18
N ARG A 72 1.21 6.50 -6.08
CA ARG A 72 2.06 6.90 -7.20
C ARG A 72 2.59 5.72 -8.04
N LEU A 73 2.32 4.47 -7.63
CA LEU A 73 2.65 3.27 -8.39
C LEU A 73 1.59 2.96 -9.46
N PHE A 74 0.40 3.49 -9.33
CA PHE A 74 -0.70 3.31 -10.26
C PHE A 74 -0.78 4.47 -11.25
N LYS A 75 -1.40 4.23 -12.41
CA LYS A 75 -1.62 5.21 -13.47
C LYS A 75 -3.04 5.06 -13.98
N ASP A 76 -3.62 6.17 -14.39
CA ASP A 76 -4.92 6.23 -15.04
C ASP A 76 -6.02 5.53 -14.22
N GLU A 77 -6.70 4.54 -14.81
CA GLU A 77 -7.79 3.78 -14.20
C GLU A 77 -7.32 2.61 -13.32
N ASP A 78 -6.01 2.36 -13.25
CA ASP A 78 -5.47 1.34 -12.35
C ASP A 78 -5.49 1.83 -10.90
N GLU A 79 -5.94 0.98 -10.00
CA GLU A 79 -6.05 1.29 -8.58
C GLU A 79 -5.45 0.17 -7.72
N GLY A 80 -5.08 0.55 -6.51
CA GLY A 80 -4.64 -0.39 -5.48
C GLY A 80 -4.60 0.26 -4.11
N TYR A 81 -4.79 -0.53 -3.08
CA TYR A 81 -4.75 -0.11 -1.69
C TYR A 81 -3.85 -1.01 -0.85
N VAL A 82 -3.31 -0.48 0.23
CA VAL A 82 -2.52 -1.24 1.21
C VAL A 82 -3.44 -2.23 1.92
N SER A 83 -3.05 -3.51 1.98
CA SER A 83 -3.87 -4.57 2.59
C SER A 83 -3.00 -5.68 3.22
N LEU A 84 -3.61 -6.80 3.52
CA LEU A 84 -2.99 -7.99 4.10
C LEU A 84 -2.16 -7.63 5.36
N LEU A 85 -0.96 -8.25 5.51
CA LEU A 85 -0.10 -8.05 6.68
C LEU A 85 0.26 -6.57 6.89
N SER A 86 0.39 -5.79 5.82
CA SER A 86 0.67 -4.36 5.93
C SER A 86 -0.48 -3.59 6.58
N ALA A 87 -1.72 -3.86 6.17
CA ALA A 87 -2.88 -3.23 6.77
C ALA A 87 -3.13 -3.75 8.20
N LEU A 88 -3.00 -5.07 8.42
CA LEU A 88 -3.14 -5.65 9.76
C LEU A 88 -2.15 -5.03 10.76
N ASN A 89 -0.89 -4.85 10.36
CA ASN A 89 0.11 -4.20 11.20
C ASN A 89 -0.21 -2.71 11.45
N LEU A 90 -0.58 -1.95 10.40
CA LEU A 90 -0.94 -0.54 10.54
C LEU A 90 -2.18 -0.30 11.39
N HIS A 91 -3.11 -1.26 11.45
CA HIS A 91 -4.26 -1.26 12.36
C HIS A 91 -3.92 -1.78 13.77
N GLY A 92 -2.66 -2.17 14.03
CA GLY A 92 -2.24 -2.73 15.32
C GLY A 92 -2.80 -4.14 15.58
N MET A 93 -3.27 -4.83 14.56
CA MET A 93 -3.88 -6.17 14.69
C MET A 93 -2.85 -7.29 14.71
N ILE A 94 -1.61 -7.02 14.31
CA ILE A 94 -0.45 -7.93 14.39
C ILE A 94 0.79 -7.16 14.81
N GLU A 95 1.65 -7.80 15.60
CA GLU A 95 2.94 -7.22 16.01
C GLU A 95 4.00 -7.30 14.91
N GLN A 96 3.89 -8.30 14.02
CA GLN A 96 4.87 -8.53 12.98
C GLN A 96 4.90 -7.38 11.97
N ILE A 97 6.08 -6.74 11.81
CA ILE A 97 6.33 -5.75 10.76
C ILE A 97 6.59 -6.49 9.44
N PRO A 98 5.77 -6.27 8.40
CA PRO A 98 5.97 -6.91 7.11
C PRO A 98 7.28 -6.45 6.44
N GLY A 99 8.01 -7.39 5.82
CA GLY A 99 9.24 -7.09 5.07
C GLY A 99 9.02 -6.35 3.74
N ALA A 100 7.77 -6.26 3.29
CA ALA A 100 7.35 -5.54 2.10
C ALA A 100 5.96 -4.92 2.30
N VAL A 101 5.67 -3.87 1.55
CA VAL A 101 4.32 -3.28 1.49
C VAL A 101 3.43 -4.18 0.62
N HIS A 102 2.38 -4.74 1.22
CA HIS A 102 1.39 -5.56 0.52
C HIS A 102 0.27 -4.68 -0.05
N VAL A 103 0.08 -4.78 -1.36
CA VAL A 103 -0.89 -3.96 -2.10
C VAL A 103 -1.87 -4.86 -2.85
N VAL A 104 -3.16 -4.64 -2.66
CA VAL A 104 -4.22 -5.32 -3.40
C VAL A 104 -4.61 -4.47 -4.61
N THR A 105 -4.79 -5.12 -5.77
CA THR A 105 -5.15 -4.50 -7.04
C THR A 105 -5.97 -5.46 -7.90
N THR A 106 -6.69 -4.95 -8.90
CA THR A 106 -7.44 -5.77 -9.86
C THR A 106 -6.58 -6.27 -11.01
N THR A 107 -5.40 -5.70 -11.23
CA THR A 107 -4.47 -6.04 -12.33
C THR A 107 -3.29 -6.85 -11.83
N GLN A 108 -2.78 -7.75 -12.68
CA GLN A 108 -1.57 -8.50 -12.35
C GLN A 108 -0.33 -7.60 -12.47
N ARG A 109 0.49 -7.56 -11.42
CA ARG A 109 1.72 -6.77 -11.35
C ARG A 109 2.87 -7.58 -10.77
N ALA A 110 4.07 -7.33 -11.27
CA ALA A 110 5.29 -7.87 -10.67
C ALA A 110 5.64 -7.12 -9.39
N SER A 111 6.26 -7.80 -8.43
CA SER A 111 6.82 -7.18 -7.24
C SER A 111 7.87 -6.12 -7.63
N LEU A 112 7.96 -5.07 -6.83
CA LEU A 112 8.89 -3.96 -7.05
C LEU A 112 9.80 -3.81 -5.83
N VAL A 113 11.11 -3.84 -6.04
CA VAL A 113 12.11 -3.52 -5.02
C VAL A 113 12.65 -2.12 -5.28
N THR A 114 12.69 -1.30 -4.25
CA THR A 114 13.12 0.10 -4.32
C THR A 114 14.08 0.42 -3.18
N PRO A 115 14.81 1.53 -3.21
CA PRO A 115 15.64 1.97 -2.09
C PRO A 115 14.87 2.27 -0.80
N VAL A 116 13.54 2.43 -0.87
CA VAL A 116 12.68 2.74 0.28
C VAL A 116 11.84 1.56 0.75
N GLY A 117 11.98 0.39 0.15
CA GLY A 117 11.28 -0.84 0.51
C GLY A 117 10.79 -1.66 -0.68
N GLY A 118 10.33 -2.86 -0.38
CA GLY A 118 9.70 -3.77 -1.35
C GLY A 118 8.18 -3.55 -1.41
N TYR A 119 7.60 -3.79 -2.58
CA TYR A 119 6.15 -3.77 -2.80
C TYR A 119 5.72 -5.08 -3.43
N GLU A 120 4.78 -5.75 -2.80
CA GLU A 120 4.17 -6.98 -3.30
C GLU A 120 2.73 -6.72 -3.72
N PHE A 121 2.43 -6.97 -5.01
CA PHE A 121 1.09 -6.77 -5.57
C PHE A 121 0.32 -8.09 -5.58
N HIS A 122 -0.90 -8.04 -5.06
CA HIS A 122 -1.80 -9.18 -4.97
C HIS A 122 -3.05 -8.90 -5.79
N GLN A 123 -3.22 -9.68 -6.86
CA GLN A 123 -4.41 -9.53 -7.69
C GLN A 123 -5.64 -10.13 -7.01
N ILE A 124 -6.70 -9.34 -6.91
CA ILE A 124 -8.03 -9.76 -6.47
C ILE A 124 -9.04 -9.63 -7.62
N ARG A 125 -10.15 -10.34 -7.54
CA ARG A 125 -11.23 -10.18 -8.54
C ARG A 125 -11.89 -8.81 -8.39
N PRO A 126 -12.31 -8.15 -9.51
CA PRO A 126 -12.94 -6.82 -9.45
C PRO A 126 -14.15 -6.76 -8.50
N GLU A 127 -14.99 -7.80 -8.46
CA GLU A 127 -16.14 -7.85 -7.55
C GLU A 127 -15.79 -7.93 -6.05
N LEU A 128 -14.54 -8.22 -5.74
CA LEU A 128 -14.01 -8.27 -4.37
C LEU A 128 -13.11 -7.06 -4.07
N PHE A 129 -12.86 -6.18 -5.04
CA PHE A 129 -12.10 -4.95 -4.86
C PHE A 129 -12.95 -3.90 -4.17
N GLY A 130 -12.38 -3.15 -3.20
CA GLY A 130 -13.09 -2.16 -2.42
C GLY A 130 -12.91 -2.39 -0.91
N GLY A 131 -13.64 -1.62 -0.09
CA GLY A 131 -13.54 -1.67 1.37
C GLY A 131 -12.25 -1.03 1.90
N GLN A 132 -11.59 -0.19 1.09
CA GLN A 132 -10.50 0.66 1.53
C GLN A 132 -11.02 1.97 2.09
N MET A 133 -10.20 2.61 2.90
CA MET A 133 -10.44 3.90 3.52
C MET A 133 -9.15 4.74 3.52
N PRO A 134 -9.24 6.07 3.55
CA PRO A 134 -8.06 6.92 3.68
C PRO A 134 -7.32 6.62 4.99
N TYR A 135 -6.01 6.40 4.92
CA TYR A 135 -5.18 6.24 6.12
C TYR A 135 -5.02 7.58 6.84
N ARG A 136 -5.17 7.56 8.17
CA ARG A 136 -5.12 8.77 9.02
C ARG A 136 -3.78 8.97 9.75
N GLY A 137 -2.76 8.21 9.39
CA GLY A 137 -1.40 8.35 9.93
C GLY A 137 -0.46 9.10 8.99
N SER A 138 0.84 8.80 9.06
CA SER A 138 1.85 9.41 8.21
C SER A 138 1.69 9.00 6.75
N GLY A 139 1.61 10.01 5.88
CA GLY A 139 1.43 9.83 4.43
C GLY A 139 -0.06 9.74 4.02
N THR A 140 -0.31 9.95 2.73
CA THR A 140 -1.67 9.89 2.15
C THR A 140 -1.76 8.69 1.22
N PHE A 141 -2.53 7.69 1.61
CA PHE A 141 -2.79 6.47 0.83
C PHE A 141 -4.07 5.79 1.34
N ASP A 142 -4.62 4.92 0.52
CA ASP A 142 -5.78 4.11 0.91
C ASP A 142 -5.32 2.78 1.52
N ILE A 143 -6.00 2.39 2.59
CA ILE A 143 -5.76 1.15 3.34
C ILE A 143 -7.06 0.34 3.43
N ALA A 144 -6.99 -0.97 3.35
CA ALA A 144 -8.12 -1.83 3.66
C ALA A 144 -8.65 -1.55 5.08
N SER A 145 -9.97 -1.55 5.27
CA SER A 145 -10.50 -1.57 6.65
C SER A 145 -10.00 -2.80 7.41
N PRO A 146 -10.04 -2.82 8.75
CA PRO A 146 -9.66 -4.00 9.54
C PRO A 146 -10.30 -5.29 9.01
N GLU A 147 -11.61 -5.29 8.78
CA GLU A 147 -12.37 -6.44 8.29
C GLU A 147 -11.98 -6.83 6.87
N LYS A 148 -11.75 -5.81 6.03
CA LYS A 148 -11.31 -6.04 4.64
C LYS A 148 -9.90 -6.62 4.60
N ALA A 149 -8.99 -6.15 5.44
CA ALA A 149 -7.64 -6.70 5.56
C ALA A 149 -7.65 -8.18 5.99
N VAL A 150 -8.52 -8.53 6.95
CA VAL A 150 -8.74 -9.93 7.36
C VAL A 150 -9.30 -10.75 6.19
N PHE A 151 -10.36 -10.26 5.52
CA PHE A 151 -10.93 -10.95 4.36
C PHE A 151 -9.90 -11.16 3.24
N ASP A 152 -9.15 -10.13 2.86
CA ASP A 152 -8.15 -10.24 1.79
C ASP A 152 -7.07 -11.26 2.14
N THR A 153 -6.63 -11.29 3.39
CA THR A 153 -5.64 -12.26 3.88
C THR A 153 -6.19 -13.68 3.83
N LEU A 154 -7.44 -13.91 4.27
CA LEU A 154 -8.12 -15.20 4.18
C LEU A 154 -8.27 -15.66 2.73
N TYR A 155 -8.78 -14.79 1.87
CA TYR A 155 -9.07 -15.09 0.47
C TYR A 155 -7.82 -15.43 -0.32
N LEU A 156 -6.77 -14.62 -0.22
CA LEU A 156 -5.53 -14.81 -0.97
C LEU A 156 -4.72 -15.99 -0.43
N SER A 157 -4.81 -16.30 0.86
CA SER A 157 -4.18 -17.50 1.44
C SER A 157 -4.87 -18.81 1.04
N ALA A 158 -6.15 -18.77 0.64
CA ALA A 158 -6.90 -19.93 0.22
C ALA A 158 -6.69 -20.31 -1.26
N ARG A 159 -6.08 -19.42 -2.08
CA ARG A 159 -5.85 -19.67 -3.52
C ARG A 159 -4.65 -20.60 -3.75
N LYS A 160 -4.70 -21.36 -4.87
CA LYS A 160 -3.57 -22.19 -5.31
C LYS A 160 -2.34 -21.32 -5.58
N GLY A 161 -1.16 -21.75 -5.14
CA GLY A 161 0.09 -20.97 -5.28
C GLY A 161 0.40 -20.04 -4.10
N ARG A 162 -0.07 -20.37 -2.93
CA ARG A 162 -0.02 -19.64 -1.67
C ARG A 162 1.32 -18.98 -1.37
N ARG A 163 1.31 -17.67 -1.13
CA ARG A 163 2.41 -16.95 -0.45
C ARG A 163 2.25 -16.96 1.07
N PHE A 164 1.02 -17.17 1.59
CA PHE A 164 0.73 -17.21 3.02
C PHE A 164 0.14 -18.57 3.38
N THR A 165 0.83 -19.31 4.25
CA THR A 165 0.40 -20.66 4.67
C THR A 165 -0.53 -20.60 5.89
N TYR A 166 -0.35 -19.61 6.75
CA TYR A 166 -1.10 -19.41 7.99
C TYR A 166 -1.47 -17.93 8.13
N LEU A 167 -2.63 -17.68 8.75
CA LEU A 167 -2.94 -16.36 9.31
C LEU A 167 -2.04 -16.16 10.53
N PRO A 168 -1.44 -14.99 10.70
CA PRO A 168 -0.81 -14.64 11.97
C PRO A 168 -1.85 -14.66 13.09
N GLU A 169 -1.41 -14.68 14.32
CA GLU A 169 -2.27 -14.35 15.45
C GLU A 169 -2.69 -12.89 15.29
N ILE A 170 -3.99 -12.63 15.23
CA ILE A 170 -4.56 -11.30 14.96
C ILE A 170 -5.33 -10.86 16.19
N GLU A 171 -5.01 -9.72 16.74
CA GLU A 171 -5.81 -9.05 17.75
C GLU A 171 -6.89 -8.22 17.07
N LEU A 172 -8.15 -8.51 17.38
CA LEU A 172 -9.29 -7.79 16.79
C LEU A 172 -9.54 -6.49 17.55
N PRO A 173 -9.65 -5.33 16.89
CA PRO A 173 -10.06 -4.07 17.53
C PRO A 173 -11.44 -4.18 18.19
N GLY A 174 -11.69 -3.37 19.21
CA GLY A 174 -12.95 -3.42 19.95
C GLY A 174 -14.20 -3.05 19.14
N ASP A 175 -14.02 -2.32 18.04
CA ASP A 175 -15.06 -1.92 17.08
C ASP A 175 -15.08 -2.82 15.82
N PHE A 176 -14.30 -3.91 15.81
CA PHE A 176 -14.26 -4.85 14.69
C PHE A 176 -15.61 -5.55 14.48
N SER A 177 -16.05 -5.61 13.23
CA SER A 177 -17.31 -6.25 12.85
C SER A 177 -17.10 -7.63 12.20
N PRO A 178 -17.28 -8.74 12.92
CA PRO A 178 -17.23 -10.08 12.33
C PRO A 178 -18.21 -10.24 11.17
N THR A 179 -19.38 -9.63 11.24
CA THR A 179 -20.41 -9.65 10.20
C THR A 179 -19.91 -9.03 8.89
N ALA A 180 -19.12 -7.97 8.95
CA ALA A 180 -18.56 -7.36 7.74
C ALA A 180 -17.58 -8.30 7.01
N VAL A 181 -16.84 -9.16 7.74
CA VAL A 181 -16.01 -10.22 7.11
C VAL A 181 -16.90 -11.25 6.40
N GLU A 182 -17.99 -11.67 7.04
CA GLU A 182 -18.98 -12.60 6.46
C GLU A 182 -19.62 -12.03 5.18
N GLU A 183 -19.95 -10.73 5.16
CA GLU A 183 -20.46 -10.03 3.99
C GLU A 183 -19.45 -10.09 2.82
N TRP A 184 -18.16 -9.88 3.08
CA TRP A 184 -17.11 -10.03 2.06
C TRP A 184 -17.00 -11.48 1.57
N ILE A 185 -17.05 -12.47 2.47
CA ILE A 185 -17.03 -13.90 2.11
C ILE A 185 -18.22 -14.25 1.22
N SER A 186 -19.41 -13.71 1.51
CA SER A 186 -20.63 -13.97 0.73
C SER A 186 -20.55 -13.54 -0.73
N LYS A 187 -19.72 -12.51 -1.06
CA LYS A 187 -19.47 -12.05 -2.43
C LYS A 187 -18.62 -13.01 -3.26
N VAL A 188 -18.00 -14.03 -2.64
CA VAL A 188 -17.17 -15.01 -3.34
C VAL A 188 -18.06 -15.95 -4.14
N ARG A 189 -17.99 -15.89 -5.48
CA ARG A 189 -18.87 -16.66 -6.38
C ARG A 189 -18.59 -18.16 -6.36
N LEU A 190 -17.32 -18.57 -6.21
CA LEU A 190 -16.94 -19.97 -6.21
C LEU A 190 -17.34 -20.62 -4.88
N GLU A 191 -18.40 -21.42 -4.89
CA GLU A 191 -19.00 -22.01 -3.69
C GLU A 191 -18.02 -22.83 -2.83
N PRO A 192 -17.21 -23.75 -3.37
CA PRO A 192 -16.24 -24.49 -2.54
C PRO A 192 -15.24 -23.58 -1.82
N LEU A 193 -14.80 -22.50 -2.49
CA LEU A 193 -13.92 -21.50 -1.88
C LEU A 193 -14.64 -20.72 -0.78
N ARG A 194 -15.87 -20.26 -1.05
CA ARG A 194 -16.70 -19.56 -0.08
C ARG A 194 -16.94 -20.38 1.18
N LEU A 195 -17.32 -21.65 1.05
CA LEU A 195 -17.51 -22.55 2.18
C LEU A 195 -16.21 -22.77 2.96
N GLY A 196 -15.09 -22.92 2.26
CA GLY A 196 -13.78 -23.02 2.89
C GLY A 196 -13.37 -21.77 3.67
N LEU A 197 -13.70 -20.58 3.15
CA LEU A 197 -13.45 -19.32 3.85
C LEU A 197 -14.32 -19.16 5.08
N HIS A 198 -15.63 -19.48 5.01
CA HIS A 198 -16.52 -19.51 6.17
C HIS A 198 -16.01 -20.44 7.26
N ALA A 199 -15.61 -21.67 6.90
CA ALA A 199 -15.09 -22.63 7.87
C ALA A 199 -13.78 -22.17 8.53
N ARG A 200 -12.93 -21.45 7.81
CA ARG A 200 -11.68 -20.87 8.36
C ARG A 200 -11.98 -19.69 9.27
N TRP A 201 -12.83 -18.77 8.84
CA TRP A 201 -13.24 -17.60 9.61
C TRP A 201 -13.94 -18.01 10.90
N SER A 202 -14.94 -18.90 10.86
CA SER A 202 -15.65 -19.36 12.04
C SER A 202 -14.77 -20.07 13.09
N ARG A 203 -13.67 -20.71 12.68
CA ARG A 203 -12.69 -21.27 13.64
C ARG A 203 -11.87 -20.18 14.30
N TYR A 204 -11.58 -19.11 13.58
CA TYR A 204 -10.82 -18.00 14.06
C TYR A 204 -11.65 -17.14 15.06
N ASP A 205 -12.86 -16.78 14.69
CA ASP A 205 -13.78 -15.96 15.47
C ASP A 205 -14.12 -16.62 16.82
N LYS A 206 -14.42 -17.93 16.83
CA LYS A 206 -14.69 -18.68 18.07
C LYS A 206 -13.50 -18.77 19.03
N GLY A 207 -12.28 -18.68 18.53
CA GLY A 207 -11.07 -18.67 19.35
C GLY A 207 -10.85 -17.36 20.11
N HIS A 208 -11.42 -16.25 19.63
CA HIS A 208 -11.23 -14.89 20.15
C HIS A 208 -12.47 -14.36 20.92
N SER A 209 -13.58 -15.08 20.92
CA SER A 209 -14.81 -14.74 21.66
C SER A 209 -14.83 -15.27 23.11
N ARG A 210 -13.64 -15.54 23.70
CA ARG A 210 -13.53 -16.01 25.08
C ARG A 210 -12.80 -15.03 25.97
#